data_d539586d1f652b86125b1e9d214dd0b4
#
_entry.id   d539586d1f652b86125b1e9d214dd0b4
#
_cell.length_a   1.000
_cell.length_b   1.000
_cell.length_c   1.000
_cell.angle_alpha   90.00
_cell.angle_beta   90.00
_cell.angle_gamma   90.00
#
_symmetry.space_group_name_H-M   'P 1'
#
loop_
_entity.id
_entity.type
_entity.pdbx_description
1 polymer ?
#
loop_
_entity_poly.entity_id
_entity_poly.type
_entity_poly.pdbx_seq_one_letter_code
_entity_poly.pdbx_strand_id
1 'polypeptide(L)'
;TLFPTRRSSDLFDDYNVKGGAEKRENRKYITIVYTKEHQTADSYIEKFISTLSKYDKIQVATSDYAEQQIILGKGATRISARELKLYLDETLTKIKEKQQDNKKRIQRNFLEDRLDDITLSKLENIRRKH
;
A
#
# COMPACT_ATOMS: atom_id res chain seq x y z
N THR A 1 -12.96 0.76 -3.87
CA THR A 1 -12.10 1.25 -4.98
C THR A 1 -10.80 1.81 -4.43
N LEU A 2 -9.68 1.31 -4.92
CA LEU A 2 -8.34 1.70 -4.49
C LEU A 2 -7.64 2.50 -5.60
N PHE A 3 -7.06 3.63 -5.23
CA PHE A 3 -6.24 4.45 -6.11
C PHE A 3 -4.76 4.32 -5.72
N PRO A 4 -3.92 3.59 -6.47
CA PRO A 4 -2.50 3.53 -6.21
C PRO A 4 -1.76 4.69 -6.90
N THR A 5 -1.94 5.86 -6.40
CA THR A 5 -0.93 6.91 -6.44
C THR A 5 -0.23 6.90 -5.08
N ARG A 6 0.73 7.73 -4.82
CA ARG A 6 1.43 7.81 -3.51
C ARG A 6 0.48 7.85 -2.29
N ARG A 7 -0.83 7.89 -2.51
CA ARG A 7 -1.91 7.76 -1.54
C ARG A 7 -2.96 6.82 -2.12
N SER A 8 -3.27 5.73 -1.43
CA SER A 8 -4.40 4.85 -1.73
C SER A 8 -5.66 5.42 -1.09
N SER A 9 -6.75 5.46 -1.84
CA SER A 9 -8.05 5.87 -1.33
C SER A 9 -9.05 4.74 -1.52
N ASP A 10 -9.66 4.31 -0.44
CA ASP A 10 -10.77 3.35 -0.47
C ASP A 10 -12.09 4.12 -0.42
N LEU A 11 -12.97 3.77 -1.31
CA LEU A 11 -14.27 4.41 -1.45
C LEU A 11 -15.39 3.45 -1.04
N PHE A 12 -16.25 3.90 -0.15
CA PHE A 12 -17.43 3.17 0.28
C PHE A 12 -18.70 3.95 -0.05
N ASP A 13 -19.67 3.25 -0.62
CA ASP A 13 -21.00 3.78 -0.85
C ASP A 13 -21.81 3.68 0.45
N ASP A 14 -22.14 4.81 1.03
CA ASP A 14 -22.93 4.85 2.26
C ASP A 14 -24.43 5.07 1.96
N TYR A 15 -25.05 4.05 1.40
CA TYR A 15 -26.48 4.06 1.06
C TYR A 15 -27.41 4.12 2.27
N ASN A 16 -26.90 3.87 3.46
CA ASN A 16 -27.74 3.62 4.64
C ASN A 16 -27.83 4.78 5.62
N VAL A 17 -27.08 5.86 5.45
CA VAL A 17 -27.11 7.01 6.34
C VAL A 17 -27.92 8.15 5.72
N LYS A 18 -29.18 8.25 6.11
CA LYS A 18 -30.03 9.39 5.75
C LYS A 18 -29.44 10.70 6.28
N GLY A 19 -29.19 11.66 5.38
CA GLY A 19 -28.69 12.99 5.75
C GLY A 19 -27.18 13.05 5.98
N GLY A 20 -26.42 12.05 5.57
CA GLY A 20 -24.96 12.03 5.67
C GLY A 20 -24.27 13.03 4.73
N ALA A 21 -23.42 13.90 5.28
CA ALA A 21 -22.46 14.67 4.49
C ALA A 21 -21.29 13.78 4.08
N GLU A 22 -20.58 14.15 3.02
CA GLU A 22 -19.33 13.48 2.64
C GLU A 22 -18.37 13.45 3.82
N LYS A 23 -17.92 12.26 4.19
CA LYS A 23 -16.96 12.05 5.28
C LYS A 23 -15.67 11.47 4.74
N ARG A 24 -14.55 12.00 5.18
CA ARG A 24 -13.21 11.52 4.82
C ARG A 24 -12.45 11.10 6.08
N GLU A 25 -11.88 9.91 6.05
CA GLU A 25 -10.98 9.42 7.08
C GLU A 25 -9.58 9.22 6.47
N ASN A 26 -8.64 10.01 6.93
CA ASN A 26 -7.25 9.87 6.50
C ASN A 26 -6.52 8.94 7.45
N ARG A 27 -6.07 7.81 6.93
CA ARG A 27 -5.15 6.91 7.59
C ARG A 27 -3.77 7.06 6.97
N LYS A 28 -2.74 6.55 7.61
CA LYS A 28 -1.31 6.78 7.25
C LYS A 28 -1.01 6.73 5.75
N TYR A 29 -1.61 5.81 5.01
CA TYR A 29 -1.38 5.61 3.57
C TYR A 29 -2.66 5.52 2.75
N ILE A 30 -3.82 5.57 3.39
CA ILE A 30 -5.12 5.35 2.78
C ILE A 30 -6.06 6.46 3.20
N THR A 31 -6.82 6.98 2.26
CA THR A 31 -7.94 7.88 2.53
C THR A 31 -9.24 7.12 2.24
N ILE A 32 -10.07 6.97 3.24
CA ILE A 32 -11.39 6.37 3.12
C ILE A 32 -12.39 7.50 2.92
N VAL A 33 -13.21 7.41 1.88
CA VAL A 33 -14.24 8.41 1.57
C VAL A 33 -15.60 7.76 1.61
N TYR A 34 -16.48 8.30 2.45
CA TYR A 34 -17.90 7.98 2.48
C TYR A 34 -18.64 9.02 1.67
N THR A 35 -19.33 8.59 0.63
CA THR A 35 -20.08 9.50 -0.23
C THR A 35 -21.29 10.07 0.52
N LYS A 36 -21.66 11.29 0.17
CA LYS A 36 -22.87 11.90 0.72
C LYS A 36 -24.12 11.23 0.19
N GLU A 37 -25.25 11.47 0.87
CA GLU A 37 -26.56 11.03 0.40
C GLU A 37 -26.81 11.44 -1.05
N HIS A 38 -27.39 10.54 -1.85
CA HIS A 38 -27.64 10.70 -3.30
C HIS A 38 -26.39 10.81 -4.20
N GLN A 39 -25.21 10.63 -3.67
CA GLN A 39 -23.99 10.54 -4.46
C GLN A 39 -23.48 9.10 -4.48
N THR A 40 -23.42 8.49 -5.66
CA THR A 40 -22.83 7.16 -5.82
C THR A 40 -21.30 7.20 -5.79
N ALA A 41 -20.67 6.07 -5.45
CA ALA A 41 -19.22 5.92 -5.53
C ALA A 41 -18.71 6.22 -6.93
N ASP A 42 -19.42 5.73 -7.96
CA ASP A 42 -19.09 5.95 -9.38
C ASP A 42 -19.03 7.44 -9.72
N SER A 43 -20.07 8.19 -9.33
CA SER A 43 -20.14 9.63 -9.54
C SER A 43 -19.00 10.39 -8.83
N TYR A 44 -18.62 9.92 -7.64
CA TYR A 44 -17.48 10.48 -6.92
C TYR A 44 -16.15 10.19 -7.63
N ILE A 45 -15.94 8.95 -8.07
CA ILE A 45 -14.74 8.51 -8.79
C ILE A 45 -14.58 9.32 -10.07
N GLU A 46 -15.65 9.49 -10.83
CA GLU A 46 -15.65 10.26 -12.07
C GLU A 46 -15.20 11.72 -11.84
N LYS A 47 -15.77 12.37 -10.84
CA LYS A 47 -15.35 13.72 -10.44
C LYS A 47 -13.91 13.77 -9.98
N PHE A 48 -13.50 12.83 -9.15
CA PHE A 48 -12.15 12.75 -8.62
C PHE A 48 -11.11 12.59 -9.73
N ILE A 49 -11.32 11.65 -10.67
CA ILE A 49 -10.45 11.46 -11.83
C ILE A 49 -10.32 12.75 -12.65
N SER A 50 -11.43 13.48 -12.82
CA SER A 50 -11.43 14.74 -13.56
C SER A 50 -10.63 15.88 -12.90
N THR A 51 -10.41 15.79 -11.60
CA THR A 51 -9.58 16.77 -10.85
C THR A 51 -8.09 16.44 -10.87
N LEU A 52 -7.72 15.22 -11.25
CA LEU A 52 -6.34 14.79 -11.27
C LEU A 52 -5.62 15.22 -12.55
N SER A 53 -4.32 15.39 -12.47
CA SER A 53 -3.50 15.76 -13.62
C SER A 53 -3.47 14.65 -14.66
N LYS A 54 -3.38 15.02 -15.94
CA LYS A 54 -3.22 14.09 -17.06
C LYS A 54 -1.91 13.27 -16.98
N TYR A 55 -0.98 13.70 -16.17
CA TYR A 55 0.31 13.02 -15.96
C TYR A 55 0.28 11.99 -14.84
N ASP A 56 -0.80 11.96 -14.05
CA ASP A 56 -0.94 10.98 -12.98
C ASP A 56 -1.38 9.63 -13.54
N LYS A 57 -0.67 8.58 -13.18
CA LYS A 57 -1.09 7.22 -13.49
C LYS A 57 -2.19 6.80 -12.52
N ILE A 58 -3.41 6.83 -12.97
CA ILE A 58 -4.57 6.47 -12.17
C ILE A 58 -4.96 5.03 -12.49
N GLN A 59 -5.08 4.22 -11.45
CA GLN A 59 -5.66 2.87 -11.54
C GLN A 59 -6.90 2.80 -10.67
N VAL A 60 -7.96 2.26 -11.19
CA VAL A 60 -9.20 2.06 -10.45
C VAL A 60 -9.53 0.58 -10.41
N ALA A 61 -9.71 0.06 -9.20
CA ALA A 61 -10.13 -1.31 -8.99
C ALA A 61 -11.64 -1.35 -8.82
N THR A 62 -12.32 -1.93 -9.78
CA THR A 62 -13.78 -2.12 -9.73
C THR A 62 -14.20 -3.39 -10.44
N SER A 63 -15.26 -4.01 -9.95
CA SER A 63 -15.92 -5.15 -10.59
C SER A 63 -17.15 -4.74 -11.43
N ASP A 64 -17.54 -3.46 -11.39
CA ASP A 64 -18.67 -2.95 -12.15
C ASP A 64 -18.26 -2.65 -13.60
N TYR A 65 -18.97 -3.26 -14.54
CA TYR A 65 -18.69 -3.08 -15.97
C TYR A 65 -19.03 -1.67 -16.49
N ALA A 66 -20.11 -1.07 -16.01
CA ALA A 66 -20.49 0.28 -16.41
C ALA A 66 -19.44 1.31 -15.95
N GLU A 67 -18.96 1.19 -14.72
CA GLU A 67 -17.89 2.02 -14.17
C GLU A 67 -16.59 1.86 -14.97
N GLN A 68 -16.28 0.65 -15.44
CA GLN A 68 -15.10 0.40 -16.26
C GLN A 68 -15.06 1.23 -17.54
N GLN A 69 -16.20 1.38 -18.20
CA GLN A 69 -16.30 2.17 -19.44
C GLN A 69 -16.04 3.65 -19.19
N ILE A 70 -16.55 4.17 -18.09
CA ILE A 70 -16.34 5.58 -17.69
C ILE A 70 -14.86 5.83 -17.37
N ILE A 71 -14.24 4.94 -16.63
CA ILE A 71 -12.83 5.02 -16.24
C ILE A 71 -11.92 5.01 -17.46
N LEU A 72 -12.14 4.10 -18.40
CA LEU A 72 -11.36 4.02 -19.64
C LEU A 72 -11.53 5.29 -20.50
N GLY A 73 -12.75 5.82 -20.59
CA GLY A 73 -13.04 7.06 -21.30
C GLY A 73 -12.34 8.30 -20.69
N LYS A 74 -11.99 8.26 -19.42
CA LYS A 74 -11.25 9.33 -18.71
C LYS A 74 -9.72 9.14 -18.72
N GLY A 75 -9.22 8.09 -19.37
CA GLY A 75 -7.77 7.83 -19.46
C GLY A 75 -7.16 7.15 -18.23
N ALA A 76 -7.96 6.66 -17.30
CA ALA A 76 -7.51 5.86 -16.19
C ALA A 76 -7.42 4.37 -16.58
N THR A 77 -6.57 3.63 -15.90
CA THR A 77 -6.43 2.18 -16.09
C THR A 77 -7.32 1.43 -15.10
N ARG A 78 -8.00 0.41 -15.58
CA ARG A 78 -8.82 -0.45 -14.75
C ARG A 78 -8.05 -1.70 -14.32
N ILE A 79 -8.28 -2.13 -13.09
CA ILE A 79 -8.00 -3.48 -12.62
C ILE A 79 -9.24 -4.07 -11.96
N SER A 80 -9.39 -5.40 -12.02
CA SER A 80 -10.47 -6.05 -11.29
C SER A 80 -10.15 -6.10 -9.79
N ALA A 81 -11.17 -6.23 -8.94
CA ALA A 81 -10.98 -6.41 -7.51
C ALA A 81 -10.14 -7.67 -7.21
N ARG A 82 -10.29 -8.72 -8.01
CA ARG A 82 -9.51 -9.95 -7.89
C ARG A 82 -8.03 -9.74 -8.22
N GLU A 83 -7.74 -9.02 -9.30
CA GLU A 83 -6.37 -8.66 -9.69
C GLU A 83 -5.70 -7.79 -8.61
N LEU A 84 -6.44 -6.82 -8.07
CA LEU A 84 -5.95 -6.00 -6.97
C LEU A 84 -5.59 -6.85 -5.75
N LYS A 85 -6.45 -7.81 -5.38
CA LYS A 85 -6.20 -8.72 -4.27
C LYS A 85 -4.92 -9.53 -4.48
N LEU A 86 -4.74 -10.10 -5.68
CA LEU A 86 -3.52 -10.83 -6.02
C LEU A 86 -2.28 -9.95 -5.92
N TYR A 87 -2.35 -8.74 -6.45
CA TYR A 87 -1.25 -7.77 -6.38
C TYR A 87 -0.89 -7.40 -4.95
N LEU A 88 -1.89 -7.17 -4.09
CA LEU A 88 -1.68 -6.89 -2.68
C LEU A 88 -1.05 -8.08 -1.94
N ASP A 89 -1.54 -9.30 -2.18
CA ASP A 89 -1.00 -10.51 -1.57
C ASP A 89 0.47 -10.75 -1.96
N GLU A 90 0.81 -10.58 -3.23
CA GLU A 90 2.20 -10.66 -3.71
C GLU A 90 3.09 -9.59 -3.08
N THR A 91 2.59 -8.37 -2.97
CA THR A 91 3.33 -7.25 -2.38
C THR A 91 3.59 -7.48 -0.89
N LEU A 92 2.58 -7.95 -0.16
CA LEU A 92 2.71 -8.30 1.26
C LEU A 92 3.71 -9.44 1.48
N THR A 93 3.70 -10.45 0.62
CA THR A 93 4.67 -11.55 0.67
C THR A 93 6.09 -11.04 0.45
N LYS A 94 6.32 -10.21 -0.56
CA LYS A 94 7.64 -9.58 -0.81
C LYS A 94 8.12 -8.73 0.36
N ILE A 95 7.23 -7.99 1.01
CA ILE A 95 7.56 -7.20 2.19
C ILE A 95 7.99 -8.10 3.36
N LYS A 96 7.26 -9.19 3.60
CA LYS A 96 7.61 -10.16 4.66
C LYS A 96 8.96 -10.82 4.40
N GLU A 97 9.24 -11.24 3.17
CA GLU A 97 10.52 -11.82 2.77
C GLU A 97 11.67 -10.84 2.99
N LYS A 98 11.54 -9.60 2.55
CA LYS A 98 12.55 -8.55 2.79
C LYS A 98 12.78 -8.28 4.27
N GLN A 99 11.73 -8.30 5.07
CA GLN A 99 11.86 -8.11 6.52
C GLN A 99 12.60 -9.29 7.18
N GLN A 100 12.32 -10.52 6.75
CA GLN A 100 13.03 -11.71 7.24
C GLN A 100 14.51 -11.69 6.84
N ASP A 101 14.81 -11.34 5.60
CA ASP A 101 16.19 -11.25 5.11
C ASP A 101 16.97 -10.16 5.85
N ASN A 102 16.35 -9.01 6.10
CA ASN A 102 16.97 -7.95 6.88
C ASN A 102 17.23 -8.40 8.32
N LYS A 103 16.28 -9.08 8.97
CA LYS A 103 16.48 -9.64 10.32
C LYS A 103 17.63 -10.63 10.35
N LYS A 104 17.70 -11.56 9.39
CA LYS A 104 18.80 -12.54 9.27
C LYS A 104 20.14 -11.85 9.04
N ARG A 105 20.16 -10.80 8.23
CA ARG A 105 21.37 -10.02 7.96
C ARG A 105 21.87 -9.27 9.21
N ILE A 106 20.98 -8.63 9.93
CA ILE A 106 21.29 -7.94 11.18
C ILE A 106 21.81 -8.93 12.21
N GLN A 107 21.16 -10.08 12.37
CA GLN A 107 21.57 -11.11 13.29
C GLN A 107 22.93 -11.69 12.92
N ARG A 108 23.21 -11.90 11.65
CA ARG A 108 24.51 -12.38 11.16
C ARG A 108 25.62 -11.37 11.46
N ASN A 109 25.42 -10.11 11.13
CA ASN A 109 26.38 -9.05 11.42
C ASN A 109 26.67 -8.95 12.93
N PHE A 110 25.61 -9.02 13.74
CA PHE A 110 25.77 -9.02 15.20
C PHE A 110 26.59 -10.22 15.73
N LEU A 111 26.38 -11.40 15.15
CA LEU A 111 27.15 -12.60 15.50
C LEU A 111 28.59 -12.52 15.01
N GLU A 112 28.83 -11.98 13.82
CA GLU A 112 30.18 -11.75 13.28
C GLU A 112 30.95 -10.77 14.15
N ASP A 113 30.37 -9.63 14.51
CA ASP A 113 30.98 -8.64 15.40
C ASP A 113 31.32 -9.26 16.77
N ARG A 114 30.42 -10.06 17.31
CA ARG A 114 30.62 -10.74 18.59
C ARG A 114 31.70 -11.83 18.54
N LEU A 115 31.78 -12.57 17.43
CA LEU A 115 32.83 -13.54 17.19
C LEU A 115 34.19 -12.89 17.04
N ASP A 116 34.28 -11.75 16.36
CA ASP A 116 35.50 -10.98 16.20
C ASP A 116 36.02 -10.47 17.57
N ASP A 117 35.15 -9.97 18.43
CA ASP A 117 35.46 -9.57 19.79
C ASP A 117 36.01 -10.73 20.65
N ILE A 118 35.37 -11.91 20.57
CA ILE A 118 35.82 -13.12 21.27
C ILE A 118 37.16 -13.59 20.74
N THR A 119 37.36 -13.56 19.42
CA THR A 119 38.62 -13.94 18.78
C THR A 119 39.75 -13.01 19.17
N LEU A 120 39.53 -11.71 19.18
CA LEU A 120 40.49 -10.71 19.65
C LEU A 120 40.87 -10.91 21.12
N SER A 121 39.89 -11.16 21.98
CA SER A 121 40.12 -11.45 23.40
C SER A 121 40.95 -12.72 23.60
N LYS A 122 40.72 -13.76 22.82
CA LYS A 122 41.53 -14.99 22.87
C LYS A 122 42.97 -14.76 22.39
N LEU A 123 43.14 -14.02 21.31
CA LEU A 123 44.48 -13.66 20.81
C LEU A 123 45.26 -12.80 21.79
N GLU A 124 44.64 -11.85 22.45
CA GLU A 124 45.27 -11.06 23.52
C GLU A 124 45.69 -11.91 24.71
N ASN A 125 44.87 -12.86 25.13
CA ASN A 125 45.20 -13.81 26.21
C ASN A 125 46.36 -14.71 25.84
N ILE A 126 46.48 -15.17 24.61
CA ILE A 126 47.63 -15.95 24.12
C ILE A 126 48.90 -15.09 24.10
N ARG A 127 48.80 -13.84 23.67
CA ARG A 127 49.89 -12.88 23.64
C ARG A 127 50.42 -12.59 25.04
N ARG A 128 49.58 -12.49 26.06
CA ARG A 128 49.95 -12.22 27.46
C ARG A 128 50.60 -13.43 28.14
N LYS A 129 50.35 -14.64 27.70
CA LYS A 129 50.95 -15.87 28.24
C LYS A 129 52.34 -16.20 27.72
N HIS A 130 52.78 -15.48 26.71
CA HIS A 130 54.12 -15.55 26.14
C HIS A 130 54.88 -14.22 26.40
#